data_566e8c316ad20153edef879b71758336
#
_entry.id   566e8c316ad20153edef879b71758336
#
_cell.length_a   1.000
_cell.length_b   1.000
_cell.length_c   1.000
_cell.angle_alpha   90.00
_cell.angle_beta   90.00
_cell.angle_gamma   90.00
#
_symmetry.space_group_name_H-M   'P 1'
#
loop_
_entity.id
_entity.type
_entity.pdbx_description
1 polymer ?
#
loop_
_entity_poly.entity_id
_entity_poly.type
_entity_poly.pdbx_seq_one_letter_code
_entity_poly.pdbx_strand_id
1 'polypeptide(L)'
;MKIIAYSYTDPLLENPPDVDSWGWEVDRVYYDVGERESFGNAARDSFGNAARSQLQQLIKDCQAEAASYLLIRRLEELGDTVKQVSDRLNELEAMGIVVIATEQPYTSEHGNLRAQLLTLLQEIQDQQRSRRIRQGHARKRLDTAPPPGKPPYGYKKSKDKYTIDRSTSPVVKDFFEQFLLYGSLRGAVRYLAKKYGKKISVTTGKRWLTNPVYRGNTAYQDGEIISNTHVPIISPEEAAQIDRLLRRNSRLPSRTASAPRSLAGLVICGECQSHMTVTRVTQRRQNKEYLYLRPTSCPKNPKCKALAYDAVLDKTIAKVCQELPQAVAGMNFPQLDAIKNSLGDAIARQQEILTQLPALVETGVLDPETAKLRAYKIHTQISALQAKLATLPPVNLGSVAQAVSIPQFWYDLSESERRFYLREFISRIELIRQEPQWSLQIILIF
;
A
#
# COMPACT_ATOMS: atom_id res chain seq x y z
N MET A 1 45.23 7.39 -25.53
CA MET A 1 44.58 6.21 -24.88
C MET A 1 43.11 6.41 -25.13
N LYS A 2 42.47 5.54 -25.93
CA LYS A 2 41.06 5.72 -26.29
C LYS A 2 40.18 4.85 -25.38
N ILE A 3 39.25 5.48 -24.66
CA ILE A 3 38.34 4.83 -23.72
C ILE A 3 36.93 4.91 -24.27
N ILE A 4 36.28 3.77 -24.50
CA ILE A 4 34.90 3.70 -24.98
C ILE A 4 34.03 3.05 -23.93
N ALA A 5 32.75 3.38 -23.92
CA ALA A 5 31.77 2.75 -23.04
C ALA A 5 30.62 2.14 -23.85
N TYR A 6 30.07 1.05 -23.33
CA TYR A 6 28.88 0.42 -23.88
C TYR A 6 27.87 0.15 -22.78
N SER A 7 26.61 0.44 -23.04
CA SER A 7 25.51 0.11 -22.14
C SER A 7 24.33 -0.46 -22.90
N TYR A 8 23.78 -1.55 -22.35
CA TYR A 8 22.51 -2.12 -22.77
C TYR A 8 21.47 -1.91 -21.67
N THR A 9 20.44 -1.11 -21.96
CA THR A 9 19.41 -0.76 -21.00
C THR A 9 18.06 -1.36 -21.38
N ASP A 10 17.38 -1.99 -20.43
CA ASP A 10 16.00 -2.43 -20.58
C ASP A 10 15.08 -1.36 -19.95
N PRO A 11 14.28 -0.62 -20.75
CA PRO A 11 13.45 0.47 -20.26
C PRO A 11 12.34 0.01 -19.30
N LEU A 12 12.07 -1.30 -19.18
CA LEU A 12 11.14 -1.87 -18.22
C LEU A 12 11.73 -2.07 -16.81
N LEU A 13 13.06 -2.08 -16.72
CA LEU A 13 13.75 -2.43 -15.47
C LEU A 13 14.59 -1.30 -14.91
N GLU A 14 15.19 -0.48 -15.77
CA GLU A 14 16.17 0.54 -15.35
C GLU A 14 16.16 1.74 -16.30
N ASN A 15 16.60 2.89 -15.79
CA ASN A 15 16.85 4.07 -16.62
C ASN A 15 18.22 3.96 -17.29
N PRO A 16 18.43 4.63 -18.42
CA PRO A 16 19.77 4.72 -19.02
C PRO A 16 20.75 5.35 -18.02
N PRO A 17 22.02 4.90 -18.00
CA PRO A 17 23.01 5.46 -17.11
C PRO A 17 23.33 6.91 -17.46
N ASP A 18 23.57 7.75 -16.45
CA ASP A 18 24.10 9.09 -16.63
C ASP A 18 25.56 9.04 -17.11
N VAL A 19 25.98 10.05 -17.86
CA VAL A 19 27.34 10.15 -18.43
C VAL A 19 28.41 10.09 -17.32
N ASP A 20 28.10 10.65 -16.15
CA ASP A 20 29.02 10.71 -14.99
C ASP A 20 29.13 9.35 -14.25
N SER A 21 28.27 8.38 -14.57
CA SER A 21 28.23 7.08 -13.86
C SER A 21 29.41 6.14 -14.20
N TRP A 22 30.19 6.46 -15.23
CA TRP A 22 31.32 5.60 -15.65
C TRP A 22 32.55 5.76 -14.78
N GLY A 23 32.72 6.89 -14.07
CA GLY A 23 33.87 7.18 -13.20
C GLY A 23 35.19 7.41 -13.97
N TRP A 24 35.14 7.46 -15.29
CA TRP A 24 36.25 7.67 -16.21
C TRP A 24 35.83 8.69 -17.28
N GLU A 25 36.80 9.45 -17.82
CA GLU A 25 36.56 10.29 -18.99
C GLU A 25 36.48 9.39 -20.24
N VAL A 26 35.28 9.34 -20.84
CA VAL A 26 34.96 8.41 -21.95
C VAL A 26 34.91 9.18 -23.26
N ASP A 27 35.69 8.74 -24.29
CA ASP A 27 35.74 9.37 -25.58
C ASP A 27 34.45 9.15 -26.40
N ARG A 28 33.83 7.97 -26.27
CA ARG A 28 32.59 7.63 -26.98
C ARG A 28 31.77 6.61 -26.22
N VAL A 29 30.44 6.83 -26.21
CA VAL A 29 29.49 5.92 -25.56
C VAL A 29 28.54 5.34 -26.61
N TYR A 30 28.31 4.02 -26.54
CA TYR A 30 27.35 3.29 -27.38
C TYR A 30 26.21 2.81 -26.50
N TYR A 31 24.97 3.09 -26.95
CA TYR A 31 23.76 2.71 -26.19
C TYR A 31 22.86 1.82 -27.03
N ASP A 32 22.60 0.63 -26.54
CA ASP A 32 21.51 -0.21 -27.02
C ASP A 32 20.37 -0.21 -26.01
N VAL A 33 19.16 -0.06 -26.52
CA VAL A 33 17.93 -0.16 -25.73
C VAL A 33 17.27 -1.47 -26.09
N GLY A 34 16.90 -2.27 -25.10
CA GLY A 34 16.21 -3.53 -25.33
C GLY A 34 14.95 -3.32 -26.14
N GLU A 35 14.89 -3.90 -27.35
CA GLU A 35 13.69 -3.87 -28.16
C GLU A 35 12.58 -4.64 -27.48
N ARG A 36 11.40 -4.03 -27.43
CA ARG A 36 10.17 -4.72 -27.07
C ARG A 36 9.81 -5.65 -28.22
N GLU A 37 9.89 -6.96 -28.01
CA GLU A 37 9.29 -7.91 -28.94
C GLU A 37 7.82 -7.53 -29.13
N SER A 38 7.47 -7.08 -30.34
CA SER A 38 6.09 -6.85 -30.75
C SER A 38 5.29 -8.14 -30.55
N PHE A 39 4.17 -8.04 -29.84
CA PHE A 39 3.24 -9.15 -29.61
C PHE A 39 2.58 -9.60 -30.92
N GLY A 40 3.28 -10.43 -31.68
CA GLY A 40 2.72 -11.16 -32.84
C GLY A 40 3.17 -12.60 -32.75
N ASN A 41 2.23 -13.52 -32.95
CA ASN A 41 2.40 -14.98 -32.96
C ASN A 41 3.37 -15.50 -34.02
N ALA A 42 4.52 -14.90 -34.20
CA ALA A 42 5.52 -15.33 -35.15
C ALA A 42 6.77 -15.83 -34.42
N ALA A 43 6.95 -17.11 -34.52
CA ALA A 43 8.17 -17.88 -34.37
C ALA A 43 8.88 -17.85 -33.02
N ARG A 44 8.69 -18.92 -32.28
CA ARG A 44 9.51 -19.37 -31.13
C ARG A 44 11.00 -19.60 -31.45
N ASP A 45 11.49 -19.29 -32.66
CA ASP A 45 12.78 -19.74 -33.17
C ASP A 45 13.78 -18.64 -33.53
N SER A 46 13.53 -17.36 -33.22
CA SER A 46 14.55 -16.31 -33.38
C SER A 46 14.90 -15.63 -32.04
N PHE A 47 15.49 -16.38 -31.15
CA PHE A 47 16.32 -15.85 -30.08
C PHE A 47 17.67 -15.44 -30.70
N GLY A 48 17.80 -14.19 -31.06
CA GLY A 48 19.16 -13.74 -31.36
C GLY A 48 19.30 -12.66 -32.40
N ASN A 49 20.06 -11.68 -32.09
CA ASN A 49 20.82 -10.74 -32.93
C ASN A 49 20.19 -9.40 -33.30
N ALA A 50 18.91 -9.14 -33.22
CA ALA A 50 18.36 -7.82 -33.59
C ALA A 50 18.58 -6.72 -32.53
N ALA A 51 18.83 -7.08 -31.29
CA ALA A 51 18.72 -6.17 -30.15
C ALA A 51 19.98 -5.38 -29.75
N ARG A 52 21.11 -5.53 -30.47
CA ARG A 52 22.40 -4.88 -30.11
C ARG A 52 23.14 -4.32 -31.31
N SER A 53 22.48 -3.44 -32.03
CA SER A 53 23.04 -2.81 -33.24
C SER A 53 24.24 -1.91 -32.92
N GLN A 54 24.20 -1.22 -31.76
CA GLN A 54 25.30 -0.34 -31.34
C GLN A 54 26.51 -1.13 -30.84
N LEU A 55 26.33 -2.32 -30.22
CA LEU A 55 27.41 -3.21 -29.92
C LEU A 55 28.13 -3.72 -31.17
N GLN A 56 27.36 -4.07 -32.22
CA GLN A 56 27.94 -4.47 -33.49
C GLN A 56 28.70 -3.32 -34.18
N GLN A 57 28.16 -2.10 -34.09
CA GLN A 57 28.84 -0.92 -34.60
C GLN A 57 30.11 -0.62 -33.82
N LEU A 58 30.09 -0.73 -32.48
CA LEU A 58 31.26 -0.61 -31.62
C LEU A 58 32.39 -1.57 -32.08
N ILE A 59 32.06 -2.83 -32.30
CA ILE A 59 33.06 -3.84 -32.72
C ILE A 59 33.65 -3.46 -34.09
N LYS A 60 32.83 -3.00 -35.04
CA LYS A 60 33.33 -2.53 -36.37
C LYS A 60 34.19 -1.28 -36.24
N ASP A 61 33.80 -0.32 -35.43
CA ASP A 61 34.57 0.90 -35.20
C ASP A 61 35.93 0.57 -34.54
N CYS A 62 35.96 -0.41 -33.61
CA CYS A 62 37.20 -0.88 -32.97
C CYS A 62 38.13 -1.65 -33.96
N GLN A 63 37.58 -2.31 -34.99
CA GLN A 63 38.38 -2.91 -36.06
C GLN A 63 39.02 -1.85 -36.96
N ALA A 64 38.35 -0.70 -37.13
CA ALA A 64 38.88 0.40 -37.93
C ALA A 64 39.87 1.30 -37.14
N GLU A 65 39.57 1.54 -35.86
CA GLU A 65 40.37 2.37 -34.99
C GLU A 65 40.43 1.74 -33.57
N ALA A 66 41.60 1.25 -33.21
CA ALA A 66 41.79 0.48 -31.95
C ALA A 66 41.49 1.34 -30.70
N ALA A 67 40.57 0.88 -29.86
CA ALA A 67 40.35 1.40 -28.53
C ALA A 67 41.24 0.66 -27.53
N SER A 68 41.67 1.34 -26.46
CA SER A 68 42.48 0.70 -25.37
C SER A 68 41.61 0.03 -24.33
N TYR A 69 40.50 0.68 -23.94
CA TYR A 69 39.60 0.21 -22.88
C TYR A 69 38.14 0.28 -23.33
N LEU A 70 37.40 -0.76 -22.97
CA LEU A 70 35.93 -0.80 -23.05
C LEU A 70 35.34 -0.88 -21.63
N LEU A 71 34.60 0.15 -21.23
CA LEU A 71 33.83 0.18 -20.00
C LEU A 71 32.43 -0.36 -20.27
N ILE A 72 32.00 -1.31 -19.44
CA ILE A 72 30.62 -1.82 -19.37
C ILE A 72 30.18 -1.79 -17.91
N ARG A 73 28.89 -1.75 -17.64
CA ARG A 73 28.43 -1.86 -16.25
C ARG A 73 28.52 -3.30 -15.77
N ARG A 74 28.02 -4.21 -16.58
CA ARG A 74 27.94 -5.66 -16.27
C ARG A 74 28.21 -6.49 -17.50
N LEU A 75 28.83 -7.64 -17.31
CA LEU A 75 29.16 -8.57 -18.39
C LEU A 75 27.95 -9.06 -19.19
N GLU A 76 26.77 -9.15 -18.56
CA GLU A 76 25.53 -9.55 -19.20
C GLU A 76 25.04 -8.54 -20.28
N GLU A 77 25.58 -7.33 -20.30
CA GLU A 77 25.28 -6.34 -21.34
C GLU A 77 25.81 -6.77 -22.71
N LEU A 78 26.86 -7.60 -22.76
CA LEU A 78 27.46 -8.10 -23.98
C LEU A 78 26.65 -9.21 -24.68
N GLY A 79 25.75 -9.91 -23.97
CA GLY A 79 25.00 -11.01 -24.58
C GLY A 79 23.84 -11.54 -23.72
N ASP A 80 22.88 -12.21 -24.39
CA ASP A 80 21.71 -12.81 -23.72
C ASP A 80 21.98 -14.24 -23.24
N THR A 81 23.10 -14.82 -23.67
CA THR A 81 23.53 -16.14 -23.22
C THR A 81 25.00 -16.08 -22.82
N VAL A 82 25.38 -16.99 -21.92
CA VAL A 82 26.78 -17.12 -21.49
C VAL A 82 27.73 -17.31 -22.68
N LYS A 83 27.31 -18.10 -23.69
CA LYS A 83 28.08 -18.31 -24.90
C LYS A 83 28.33 -17.00 -25.65
N GLN A 84 27.28 -16.18 -25.87
CA GLN A 84 27.41 -14.89 -26.53
C GLN A 84 28.34 -13.95 -25.77
N VAL A 85 28.22 -13.88 -24.44
CA VAL A 85 29.12 -13.06 -23.61
C VAL A 85 30.57 -13.53 -23.77
N SER A 86 30.81 -14.83 -23.68
CA SER A 86 32.16 -15.40 -23.85
C SER A 86 32.73 -15.15 -25.26
N ASP A 87 31.92 -15.36 -26.29
CA ASP A 87 32.33 -15.14 -27.69
C ASP A 87 32.71 -13.66 -27.92
N ARG A 88 31.92 -12.71 -27.35
CA ARG A 88 32.18 -11.26 -27.46
C ARG A 88 33.41 -10.83 -26.65
N LEU A 89 33.61 -11.37 -25.46
CA LEU A 89 34.82 -11.11 -24.66
C LEU A 89 36.07 -11.58 -25.44
N ASN A 90 36.04 -12.79 -25.97
CA ASN A 90 37.14 -13.32 -26.78
C ASN A 90 37.42 -12.47 -28.02
N GLU A 91 36.38 -11.98 -28.71
CA GLU A 91 36.48 -11.10 -29.86
C GLU A 91 37.15 -9.76 -29.50
N LEU A 92 36.73 -9.14 -28.37
CA LEU A 92 37.31 -7.88 -27.90
C LEU A 92 38.75 -8.04 -27.40
N GLU A 93 39.04 -9.11 -26.68
CA GLU A 93 40.40 -9.43 -26.23
C GLU A 93 41.35 -9.73 -27.40
N ALA A 94 40.88 -10.41 -28.47
CA ALA A 94 41.67 -10.65 -29.68
C ALA A 94 42.01 -9.35 -30.42
N MET A 95 41.22 -8.29 -30.24
CA MET A 95 41.50 -6.94 -30.76
C MET A 95 42.43 -6.13 -29.80
N GLY A 96 42.86 -6.69 -28.68
CA GLY A 96 43.71 -6.01 -27.70
C GLY A 96 42.98 -5.01 -26.83
N ILE A 97 41.65 -5.10 -26.76
CA ILE A 97 40.82 -4.21 -25.95
C ILE A 97 40.65 -4.79 -24.55
N VAL A 98 40.99 -3.99 -23.54
CA VAL A 98 40.77 -4.36 -22.12
C VAL A 98 39.33 -4.04 -21.73
N VAL A 99 38.57 -5.06 -21.35
CA VAL A 99 37.18 -4.91 -20.88
C VAL A 99 37.15 -4.75 -19.37
N ILE A 100 36.51 -3.69 -18.88
CA ILE A 100 36.34 -3.38 -17.45
C ILE A 100 34.84 -3.28 -17.14
N ALA A 101 34.37 -4.12 -16.18
CA ALA A 101 33.01 -4.01 -15.67
C ALA A 101 32.98 -3.11 -14.42
N THR A 102 32.21 -2.00 -14.50
CA THR A 102 32.20 -0.99 -13.41
C THR A 102 31.35 -1.41 -12.20
N GLU A 103 30.34 -2.23 -12.40
CA GLU A 103 29.47 -2.76 -11.31
C GLU A 103 29.84 -4.17 -10.85
N GLN A 104 30.88 -4.78 -11.47
CA GLN A 104 31.35 -6.12 -11.15
C GLN A 104 32.88 -6.12 -11.03
N PRO A 105 33.48 -6.94 -10.16
CA PRO A 105 34.96 -7.03 -10.05
C PRO A 105 35.56 -7.83 -11.20
N TYR A 106 35.47 -7.30 -12.44
CA TYR A 106 36.00 -7.94 -13.63
C TYR A 106 36.85 -6.98 -14.45
N THR A 107 38.06 -7.44 -14.79
CA THR A 107 38.97 -6.78 -15.75
C THR A 107 39.66 -7.89 -16.55
N SER A 108 39.69 -7.78 -17.88
CA SER A 108 40.26 -8.82 -18.73
C SER A 108 41.80 -8.90 -18.70
N GLU A 109 42.51 -7.91 -18.14
CA GLU A 109 43.98 -7.94 -17.96
C GLU A 109 44.49 -9.03 -17.02
N HIS A 110 43.70 -9.46 -16.08
CA HIS A 110 44.08 -10.45 -15.11
C HIS A 110 43.63 -11.82 -15.61
N GLY A 111 44.56 -12.58 -16.23
CA GLY A 111 44.33 -13.95 -16.68
C GLY A 111 43.59 -14.78 -15.65
N ASN A 112 42.31 -14.94 -15.81
CA ASN A 112 41.43 -15.56 -14.84
C ASN A 112 41.67 -17.07 -14.76
N LEU A 113 42.02 -17.58 -13.59
CA LEU A 113 42.04 -19.01 -13.30
C LEU A 113 40.65 -19.63 -13.63
N ARG A 114 40.65 -20.86 -14.19
CA ARG A 114 39.41 -21.59 -14.56
C ARG A 114 38.31 -21.57 -13.49
N ALA A 115 38.68 -21.56 -12.21
CA ALA A 115 37.72 -21.48 -11.11
C ALA A 115 36.96 -20.13 -11.05
N GLN A 116 37.64 -19.01 -11.32
CA GLN A 116 37.03 -17.69 -11.36
C GLN A 116 36.10 -17.55 -12.56
N LEU A 117 36.45 -18.11 -13.71
CA LEU A 117 35.61 -18.17 -14.89
C LEU A 117 34.32 -18.95 -14.64
N LEU A 118 34.36 -20.09 -13.95
CA LEU A 118 33.19 -20.89 -13.61
C LEU A 118 32.26 -20.13 -12.66
N THR A 119 32.80 -19.43 -11.66
CA THR A 119 32.02 -18.61 -10.74
C THR A 119 31.33 -17.43 -11.48
N LEU A 120 32.09 -16.75 -12.36
CA LEU A 120 31.59 -15.67 -13.18
C LEU A 120 30.45 -16.14 -14.11
N LEU A 121 30.61 -17.30 -14.74
CA LEU A 121 29.59 -17.90 -15.60
C LEU A 121 28.31 -18.24 -14.82
N GLN A 122 28.44 -18.74 -13.60
CA GLN A 122 27.29 -18.96 -12.71
C GLN A 122 26.59 -17.65 -12.34
N GLU A 123 27.35 -16.62 -11.98
CA GLU A 123 26.79 -15.30 -11.66
C GLU A 123 26.05 -14.71 -12.86
N ILE A 124 26.61 -14.79 -14.07
CA ILE A 124 25.94 -14.34 -15.30
C ILE A 124 24.62 -15.09 -15.51
N GLN A 125 24.61 -16.42 -15.35
CA GLN A 125 23.38 -17.21 -15.50
C GLN A 125 22.30 -16.81 -14.47
N ASP A 126 22.69 -16.62 -13.21
CA ASP A 126 21.77 -16.22 -12.15
C ASP A 126 21.24 -14.81 -12.37
N GLN A 127 22.05 -13.89 -12.83
CA GLN A 127 21.65 -12.53 -13.19
C GLN A 127 20.70 -12.52 -14.39
N GLN A 128 21.00 -13.26 -15.46
CA GLN A 128 20.12 -13.40 -16.61
C GLN A 128 18.77 -14.02 -16.22
N ARG A 129 18.78 -15.06 -15.38
CA ARG A 129 17.54 -15.65 -14.85
C ARG A 129 16.74 -14.66 -14.02
N SER A 130 17.39 -13.91 -13.15
CA SER A 130 16.78 -12.85 -12.35
C SER A 130 16.18 -11.75 -13.21
N ARG A 131 16.91 -11.32 -14.26
CA ARG A 131 16.47 -10.32 -15.24
C ARG A 131 15.20 -10.79 -15.97
N ARG A 132 15.18 -12.02 -16.50
CA ARG A 132 13.98 -12.60 -17.15
C ARG A 132 12.78 -12.65 -16.23
N ILE A 133 12.99 -13.02 -14.96
CA ILE A 133 11.91 -13.02 -13.96
C ILE A 133 11.40 -11.60 -13.74
N ARG A 134 12.28 -10.61 -13.56
CA ARG A 134 11.91 -9.19 -13.38
C ARG A 134 11.16 -8.65 -14.59
N GLN A 135 11.62 -8.93 -15.82
CA GLN A 135 10.92 -8.58 -17.05
C GLN A 135 9.52 -9.18 -17.11
N GLY A 136 9.38 -10.48 -16.79
CA GLY A 136 8.08 -11.15 -16.73
C GLY A 136 7.14 -10.52 -15.69
N HIS A 137 7.67 -10.04 -14.57
CA HIS A 137 6.88 -9.31 -13.57
C HIS A 137 6.50 -7.91 -14.06
N ALA A 138 7.42 -7.19 -14.70
CA ALA A 138 7.17 -5.86 -15.26
C ALA A 138 6.09 -5.91 -16.36
N ARG A 139 6.18 -6.88 -17.30
CA ARG A 139 5.14 -7.12 -18.31
C ARG A 139 3.77 -7.38 -17.69
N LYS A 140 3.68 -8.25 -16.67
CA LYS A 140 2.42 -8.51 -15.94
C LYS A 140 1.86 -7.27 -15.25
N ARG A 141 2.74 -6.37 -14.76
CA ARG A 141 2.28 -5.10 -14.20
C ARG A 141 1.63 -4.21 -15.27
N LEU A 142 2.25 -4.08 -16.44
CA LEU A 142 1.68 -3.32 -17.55
C LEU A 142 0.34 -3.88 -18.02
N ASP A 143 0.22 -5.22 -18.04
CA ASP A 143 -1.03 -5.91 -18.37
C ASP A 143 -2.03 -5.92 -17.20
N THR A 144 -1.73 -5.28 -16.07
CA THR A 144 -2.54 -5.26 -14.84
C THR A 144 -2.89 -6.65 -14.29
N ALA A 145 -2.11 -7.68 -14.70
CA ALA A 145 -2.34 -9.06 -14.34
C ALA A 145 -1.96 -9.34 -12.86
N PRO A 146 -2.60 -10.32 -12.21
CA PRO A 146 -2.29 -10.68 -10.83
C PRO A 146 -0.82 -11.09 -10.64
N PRO A 147 -0.17 -10.64 -9.56
CA PRO A 147 1.19 -11.05 -9.24
C PRO A 147 1.30 -12.57 -9.07
N PRO A 148 2.50 -13.15 -9.22
CA PRO A 148 2.71 -14.58 -9.01
C PRO A 148 2.39 -14.97 -7.56
N GLY A 149 1.98 -16.23 -7.35
CA GLY A 149 1.65 -16.77 -6.04
C GLY A 149 0.18 -17.13 -5.87
N LYS A 150 -0.18 -17.53 -4.63
CA LYS A 150 -1.56 -17.90 -4.28
C LYS A 150 -2.43 -16.64 -4.21
N PRO A 151 -3.67 -16.71 -4.73
CA PRO A 151 -4.61 -15.60 -4.61
C PRO A 151 -4.98 -15.36 -3.14
N PRO A 152 -5.31 -14.10 -2.79
CA PRO A 152 -5.88 -13.79 -1.48
C PRO A 152 -7.18 -14.58 -1.22
N TYR A 153 -7.42 -14.93 0.04
CA TYR A 153 -8.63 -15.64 0.43
C TYR A 153 -9.88 -14.84 0.04
N GLY A 154 -10.86 -15.45 -0.57
CA GLY A 154 -12.02 -14.79 -1.17
C GLY A 154 -11.93 -14.58 -2.69
N TYR A 155 -10.75 -14.80 -3.26
CA TYR A 155 -10.51 -14.72 -4.69
C TYR A 155 -9.92 -16.02 -5.25
N LYS A 156 -10.19 -16.25 -6.53
CA LYS A 156 -9.50 -17.22 -7.40
C LYS A 156 -8.66 -16.44 -8.41
N LYS A 157 -7.56 -17.03 -8.85
CA LYS A 157 -6.71 -16.46 -9.88
C LYS A 157 -7.13 -17.01 -11.23
N SER A 158 -7.59 -16.14 -12.12
CA SER A 158 -7.70 -16.40 -13.55
C SER A 158 -6.38 -16.05 -14.24
N LYS A 159 -6.26 -16.29 -15.55
CA LYS A 159 -5.05 -15.99 -16.32
C LYS A 159 -4.65 -14.51 -16.19
N ASP A 160 -5.61 -13.60 -16.33
CA ASP A 160 -5.37 -12.17 -16.47
C ASP A 160 -5.88 -11.32 -15.30
N LYS A 161 -6.73 -11.87 -14.40
CA LYS A 161 -7.34 -11.12 -13.29
C LYS A 161 -7.72 -11.99 -12.12
N TYR A 162 -7.98 -11.37 -10.98
CA TYR A 162 -8.66 -12.00 -9.87
C TYR A 162 -10.17 -12.09 -10.13
N THR A 163 -10.76 -13.22 -9.79
CA THR A 163 -12.20 -13.46 -9.83
C THR A 163 -12.70 -13.82 -8.44
N ILE A 164 -13.90 -13.36 -8.09
CA ILE A 164 -14.50 -13.65 -6.78
C ILE A 164 -14.73 -15.16 -6.63
N ASP A 165 -14.24 -15.73 -5.54
CA ASP A 165 -14.56 -17.10 -5.15
C ASP A 165 -15.85 -17.12 -4.34
N ARG A 166 -16.94 -17.61 -4.96
CA ARG A 166 -18.27 -17.66 -4.34
C ARG A 166 -18.33 -18.48 -3.05
N SER A 167 -17.40 -19.40 -2.84
CA SER A 167 -17.35 -20.24 -1.62
C SER A 167 -16.69 -19.52 -0.43
N THR A 168 -15.71 -18.65 -0.69
CA THR A 168 -14.90 -18.05 0.37
C THR A 168 -15.08 -16.52 0.50
N SER A 169 -15.57 -15.85 -0.54
CA SER A 169 -15.80 -14.39 -0.50
C SER A 169 -16.85 -13.96 0.54
N PRO A 170 -17.97 -14.70 0.79
CA PRO A 170 -18.91 -14.31 1.83
C PRO A 170 -18.27 -14.27 3.23
N VAL A 171 -17.34 -15.18 3.50
CA VAL A 171 -16.61 -15.21 4.79
C VAL A 171 -15.77 -13.95 4.96
N VAL A 172 -15.13 -13.48 3.87
CA VAL A 172 -14.36 -12.24 3.88
C VAL A 172 -15.28 -11.05 4.07
N LYS A 173 -16.40 -11.00 3.33
CA LYS A 173 -17.37 -9.91 3.43
C LYS A 173 -17.93 -9.78 4.84
N ASP A 174 -18.37 -10.88 5.46
CA ASP A 174 -18.83 -10.89 6.84
C ASP A 174 -17.77 -10.41 7.83
N PHE A 175 -16.48 -10.72 7.59
CA PHE A 175 -15.41 -10.21 8.42
C PHE A 175 -15.30 -8.70 8.36
N PHE A 176 -15.39 -8.11 7.18
CA PHE A 176 -15.37 -6.67 6.99
C PHE A 176 -16.59 -6.01 7.61
N GLU A 177 -17.79 -6.55 7.40
CA GLU A 177 -19.03 -6.06 8.00
C GLU A 177 -18.97 -6.08 9.54
N GLN A 178 -18.49 -7.16 10.14
CA GLN A 178 -18.30 -7.25 11.60
C GLN A 178 -17.29 -6.22 12.13
N PHE A 179 -16.24 -5.95 11.36
CA PHE A 179 -15.29 -4.90 11.74
C PHE A 179 -15.91 -3.50 11.59
N LEU A 180 -16.67 -3.26 10.53
CA LEU A 180 -17.37 -1.99 10.30
C LEU A 180 -18.41 -1.70 11.40
N LEU A 181 -19.19 -2.72 11.80
CA LEU A 181 -20.22 -2.58 12.83
C LEU A 181 -19.67 -2.30 14.22
N TYR A 182 -18.58 -2.97 14.61
CA TYR A 182 -18.11 -2.92 16.00
C TYR A 182 -16.74 -2.28 16.21
N GLY A 183 -16.01 -1.98 15.13
CA GLY A 183 -14.67 -1.39 15.17
C GLY A 183 -13.61 -2.27 15.87
N SER A 184 -13.91 -3.54 16.14
CA SER A 184 -13.05 -4.43 16.91
C SER A 184 -12.47 -5.55 16.05
N LEU A 185 -11.18 -5.44 15.71
CA LEU A 185 -10.48 -6.47 14.93
C LEU A 185 -10.46 -7.84 15.64
N ARG A 186 -10.22 -7.86 16.98
CA ARG A 186 -10.27 -9.11 17.75
C ARG A 186 -11.69 -9.68 17.82
N GLY A 187 -12.70 -8.83 17.83
CA GLY A 187 -14.11 -9.21 17.77
C GLY A 187 -14.44 -9.90 16.46
N ALA A 188 -14.05 -9.29 15.33
CA ALA A 188 -14.26 -9.83 13.99
C ALA A 188 -13.54 -11.17 13.78
N VAL A 189 -12.29 -11.32 14.26
CA VAL A 189 -11.54 -12.58 14.19
C VAL A 189 -12.24 -13.70 14.99
N ARG A 190 -12.73 -13.39 16.22
CA ARG A 190 -13.49 -14.37 17.02
C ARG A 190 -14.82 -14.75 16.39
N TYR A 191 -15.50 -13.79 15.77
CA TYR A 191 -16.74 -14.03 15.04
C TYR A 191 -16.53 -15.00 13.89
N LEU A 192 -15.47 -14.84 13.06
CA LEU A 192 -15.13 -15.78 11.99
C LEU A 192 -14.89 -17.20 12.53
N ALA A 193 -14.14 -17.33 13.61
CA ALA A 193 -13.86 -18.62 14.22
C ALA A 193 -15.16 -19.29 14.72
N LYS A 194 -16.10 -18.52 15.28
CA LYS A 194 -17.38 -19.03 15.79
C LYS A 194 -18.36 -19.39 14.66
N LYS A 195 -18.51 -18.52 13.65
CA LYS A 195 -19.53 -18.71 12.58
C LYS A 195 -19.07 -19.68 11.50
N TYR A 196 -17.81 -19.60 11.09
CA TYR A 196 -17.28 -20.34 9.94
C TYR A 196 -16.21 -21.37 10.30
N GLY A 197 -15.88 -21.57 11.58
CA GLY A 197 -14.75 -22.41 11.97
C GLY A 197 -13.38 -21.88 11.48
N LYS A 198 -13.35 -20.72 10.81
CA LYS A 198 -12.15 -20.15 10.20
C LYS A 198 -11.30 -19.43 11.24
N LYS A 199 -10.24 -20.08 11.70
CA LYS A 199 -9.29 -19.50 12.65
C LYS A 199 -8.20 -18.73 11.90
N ILE A 200 -8.10 -17.43 12.16
CA ILE A 200 -7.02 -16.56 11.65
C ILE A 200 -6.39 -15.79 12.83
N SER A 201 -5.14 -15.36 12.66
CA SER A 201 -4.50 -14.48 13.63
C SER A 201 -5.03 -13.05 13.51
N VAL A 202 -4.89 -12.24 14.56
CA VAL A 202 -5.22 -10.80 14.53
C VAL A 202 -4.37 -10.07 13.49
N THR A 203 -3.12 -10.48 13.32
CA THR A 203 -2.22 -9.92 12.28
C THR A 203 -2.74 -10.22 10.89
N THR A 204 -3.19 -11.46 10.62
CA THR A 204 -3.83 -11.84 9.35
C THR A 204 -5.10 -11.03 9.12
N GLY A 205 -5.94 -10.86 10.13
CA GLY A 205 -7.14 -10.01 10.04
C GLY A 205 -6.81 -8.56 9.72
N LYS A 206 -5.75 -7.99 10.33
CA LYS A 206 -5.28 -6.64 9.99
C LYS A 206 -4.82 -6.57 8.54
N ARG A 207 -4.07 -7.57 8.05
CA ARG A 207 -3.66 -7.66 6.64
C ARG A 207 -4.85 -7.70 5.70
N TRP A 208 -5.93 -8.42 6.04
CA TRP A 208 -7.14 -8.40 5.21
C TRP A 208 -7.73 -6.99 5.12
N LEU A 209 -7.90 -6.29 6.25
CA LEU A 209 -8.45 -4.92 6.28
C LEU A 209 -7.64 -3.90 5.47
N THR A 210 -6.33 -4.10 5.36
CA THR A 210 -5.42 -3.17 4.68
C THR A 210 -5.03 -3.59 3.27
N ASN A 211 -5.39 -4.81 2.83
CA ASN A 211 -4.98 -5.32 1.52
C ASN A 211 -5.79 -4.67 0.39
N PRO A 212 -5.15 -3.95 -0.54
CA PRO A 212 -5.80 -3.30 -1.67
C PRO A 212 -6.63 -4.25 -2.57
N VAL A 213 -6.30 -5.54 -2.60
CA VAL A 213 -7.01 -6.53 -3.42
C VAL A 213 -8.50 -6.60 -3.07
N TYR A 214 -8.87 -6.49 -1.80
CA TYR A 214 -10.30 -6.51 -1.41
C TYR A 214 -11.07 -5.26 -1.87
N ARG A 215 -10.34 -4.20 -2.24
CA ARG A 215 -10.85 -2.93 -2.78
C ARG A 215 -10.86 -2.90 -4.31
N GLY A 216 -10.55 -4.03 -4.98
CA GLY A 216 -10.44 -4.12 -6.44
C GLY A 216 -9.13 -3.63 -7.03
N ASN A 217 -8.13 -3.38 -6.20
CA ASN A 217 -6.83 -2.85 -6.60
C ASN A 217 -5.74 -3.91 -6.42
N THR A 218 -4.73 -3.92 -7.28
CA THR A 218 -3.58 -4.80 -7.14
C THR A 218 -2.36 -4.01 -6.66
N ALA A 219 -1.73 -4.47 -5.59
CA ALA A 219 -0.46 -3.92 -5.11
C ALA A 219 0.71 -4.81 -5.56
N TYR A 220 1.79 -4.20 -5.99
CA TYR A 220 3.06 -4.85 -6.31
C TYR A 220 4.12 -4.57 -5.25
N GLN A 221 5.23 -5.31 -5.30
CA GLN A 221 6.28 -5.25 -4.26
C GLN A 221 6.88 -3.85 -4.07
N ASP A 222 6.90 -3.04 -5.11
CA ASP A 222 7.45 -1.67 -5.09
C ASP A 222 6.51 -0.66 -4.41
N GLY A 223 5.40 -1.13 -3.83
CA GLY A 223 4.41 -0.27 -3.16
C GLY A 223 3.42 0.40 -4.12
N GLU A 224 3.56 0.21 -5.41
CA GLU A 224 2.62 0.73 -6.40
C GLU A 224 1.27 0.00 -6.33
N ILE A 225 0.20 0.77 -6.35
CA ILE A 225 -1.17 0.27 -6.33
C ILE A 225 -1.84 0.65 -7.65
N ILE A 226 -2.29 -0.36 -8.38
CA ILE A 226 -3.06 -0.19 -9.60
C ILE A 226 -4.53 -0.35 -9.28
N SER A 227 -5.33 0.67 -9.57
CA SER A 227 -6.76 0.68 -9.28
C SER A 227 -7.57 -0.08 -10.35
N ASN A 228 -8.74 -0.58 -9.93
CA ASN A 228 -9.76 -1.16 -10.80
C ASN A 228 -9.28 -2.36 -11.65
N THR A 229 -8.42 -3.22 -11.09
CA THR A 229 -7.91 -4.42 -11.79
C THR A 229 -8.90 -5.59 -11.75
N HIS A 230 -9.83 -5.63 -10.80
CA HIS A 230 -10.79 -6.70 -10.63
C HIS A 230 -11.99 -6.26 -9.78
N VAL A 231 -13.03 -7.08 -9.72
CA VAL A 231 -14.24 -6.79 -8.94
C VAL A 231 -13.92 -6.79 -7.44
N PRO A 232 -14.20 -5.69 -6.71
CA PRO A 232 -13.94 -5.59 -5.29
C PRO A 232 -14.93 -6.44 -4.46
N ILE A 233 -14.50 -6.88 -3.25
CA ILE A 233 -15.39 -7.48 -2.24
C ILE A 233 -16.04 -6.42 -1.37
N ILE A 234 -15.37 -5.29 -1.16
CA ILE A 234 -15.87 -4.13 -0.40
C ILE A 234 -15.92 -2.89 -1.27
N SER A 235 -16.90 -2.01 -1.00
CA SER A 235 -17.02 -0.75 -1.73
C SER A 235 -15.92 0.25 -1.34
N PRO A 236 -15.68 1.28 -2.16
CA PRO A 236 -14.74 2.36 -1.82
C PRO A 236 -15.10 3.08 -0.50
N GLU A 237 -16.41 3.25 -0.23
CA GLU A 237 -16.92 3.89 0.98
C GLU A 237 -16.63 3.02 2.22
N GLU A 238 -16.90 1.72 2.13
CA GLU A 238 -16.56 0.74 3.18
C GLU A 238 -15.05 0.72 3.45
N ALA A 239 -14.24 0.73 2.40
CA ALA A 239 -12.79 0.79 2.50
C ALA A 239 -12.31 2.06 3.22
N ALA A 240 -12.86 3.23 2.86
CA ALA A 240 -12.55 4.50 3.51
C ALA A 240 -12.96 4.49 5.00
N GLN A 241 -14.11 3.90 5.32
CA GLN A 241 -14.57 3.75 6.70
C GLN A 241 -13.66 2.83 7.51
N ILE A 242 -13.20 1.72 6.92
CA ILE A 242 -12.22 0.82 7.56
C ILE A 242 -10.93 1.56 7.88
N ASP A 243 -10.42 2.36 6.95
CA ASP A 243 -9.18 3.12 7.15
C ASP A 243 -9.34 4.15 8.28
N ARG A 244 -10.49 4.82 8.37
CA ARG A 244 -10.82 5.73 9.50
C ARG A 244 -10.86 4.97 10.82
N LEU A 245 -11.51 3.81 10.87
CA LEU A 245 -11.59 2.97 12.07
C LEU A 245 -10.22 2.47 12.51
N LEU A 246 -9.36 2.06 11.59
CA LEU A 246 -8.00 1.61 11.90
C LEU A 246 -7.15 2.76 12.44
N ARG A 247 -7.20 3.95 11.82
CA ARG A 247 -6.51 5.15 12.33
C ARG A 247 -7.00 5.54 13.72
N ARG A 248 -8.31 5.53 13.93
CA ARG A 248 -8.93 5.79 15.24
C ARG A 248 -8.43 4.81 16.29
N ASN A 249 -8.48 3.52 15.99
CA ASN A 249 -8.06 2.48 16.93
C ASN A 249 -6.56 2.54 17.27
N SER A 250 -5.72 3.06 16.39
CA SER A 250 -4.28 3.22 16.64
C SER A 250 -3.96 4.32 17.67
N ARG A 251 -4.87 5.29 17.87
CA ARG A 251 -4.72 6.37 18.86
C ARG A 251 -5.13 5.96 20.27
N LEU A 252 -5.88 4.86 20.39
CA LEU A 252 -6.41 4.39 21.67
C LEU A 252 -5.43 3.45 22.38
N PRO A 253 -5.45 3.40 23.73
CA PRO A 253 -4.68 2.43 24.49
C PRO A 253 -4.95 1.00 24.04
N SER A 254 -3.95 0.12 24.16
CA SER A 254 -4.08 -1.29 23.79
C SER A 254 -5.25 -1.96 24.53
N ARG A 255 -5.92 -2.91 23.86
CA ARG A 255 -7.07 -3.69 24.37
C ARG A 255 -8.37 -2.92 24.52
N THR A 256 -8.43 -1.62 24.31
CA THR A 256 -9.67 -0.82 24.47
C THR A 256 -10.65 -1.00 23.32
N ALA A 257 -10.17 -1.28 22.10
CA ALA A 257 -11.03 -1.48 20.92
C ALA A 257 -12.09 -2.59 21.09
N SER A 258 -11.81 -3.61 21.92
CA SER A 258 -12.73 -4.72 22.22
C SER A 258 -13.27 -4.67 23.66
N ALA A 259 -13.11 -3.55 24.37
CA ALA A 259 -13.60 -3.41 25.72
C ALA A 259 -15.14 -3.46 25.76
N PRO A 260 -15.76 -4.04 26.80
CA PRO A 260 -17.22 -4.19 26.86
C PRO A 260 -17.95 -2.87 27.14
N ARG A 261 -17.26 -1.82 27.59
CA ARG A 261 -17.87 -0.55 28.01
C ARG A 261 -17.53 0.60 27.08
N SER A 262 -18.47 1.49 26.83
CA SER A 262 -18.40 2.53 25.81
C SER A 262 -17.32 3.59 26.08
N LEU A 263 -17.12 3.99 27.32
CA LEU A 263 -16.11 4.99 27.71
C LEU A 263 -14.68 4.44 27.83
N ALA A 264 -14.49 3.13 27.67
CA ALA A 264 -13.16 2.51 27.84
C ALA A 264 -12.13 3.09 26.87
N GLY A 265 -11.03 3.61 27.42
CA GLY A 265 -9.92 4.19 26.66
C GLY A 265 -10.11 5.64 26.20
N LEU A 266 -11.29 6.24 26.40
CA LEU A 266 -11.56 7.63 26.06
C LEU A 266 -11.27 8.59 27.21
N VAL A 267 -11.40 8.11 28.45
CA VAL A 267 -11.40 8.97 29.64
C VAL A 267 -10.00 9.10 30.23
N ILE A 268 -9.59 10.33 30.50
CA ILE A 268 -8.33 10.71 31.15
C ILE A 268 -8.65 11.52 32.40
N CYS A 269 -7.91 11.30 33.46
CA CYS A 269 -8.01 12.12 34.67
C CYS A 269 -7.28 13.45 34.44
N GLY A 270 -7.96 14.59 34.49
CA GLY A 270 -7.39 15.93 34.32
C GLY A 270 -6.31 16.28 35.34
N GLU A 271 -6.36 15.69 36.53
CA GLU A 271 -5.39 15.98 37.61
C GLU A 271 -4.07 15.22 37.48
N CYS A 272 -4.12 13.91 37.14
CA CYS A 272 -2.94 13.07 37.08
C CYS A 272 -2.58 12.60 35.65
N GLN A 273 -3.34 13.03 34.68
CA GLN A 273 -3.17 12.71 33.24
C GLN A 273 -3.15 11.20 32.94
N SER A 274 -3.55 10.35 33.89
CA SER A 274 -3.63 8.91 33.69
C SER A 274 -4.90 8.52 32.95
N HIS A 275 -4.79 7.57 32.04
CA HIS A 275 -5.96 6.93 31.46
C HIS A 275 -6.80 6.25 32.54
N MET A 276 -8.12 6.33 32.39
CA MET A 276 -9.04 5.71 33.33
C MET A 276 -9.57 4.38 32.77
N THR A 277 -9.62 3.38 33.62
CA THR A 277 -10.17 2.06 33.31
C THR A 277 -11.49 1.85 34.00
N VAL A 278 -12.40 1.11 33.36
CA VAL A 278 -13.67 0.71 33.96
C VAL A 278 -13.45 -0.53 34.80
N THR A 279 -13.74 -0.43 36.08
CA THR A 279 -13.67 -1.53 37.04
C THR A 279 -15.05 -1.91 37.52
N ARG A 280 -15.28 -3.20 37.74
CA ARG A 280 -16.53 -3.76 38.21
C ARG A 280 -16.37 -4.16 39.69
N VAL A 281 -17.30 -3.73 40.51
CA VAL A 281 -17.43 -4.14 41.91
C VAL A 281 -18.76 -4.84 42.07
N THR A 282 -18.74 -6.09 42.52
CA THR A 282 -19.94 -6.90 42.74
C THR A 282 -20.23 -6.97 44.24
N GLN A 283 -21.42 -6.54 44.65
CA GLN A 283 -21.89 -6.70 45.98
C GLN A 283 -22.57 -8.06 46.13
N ARG A 284 -21.85 -9.03 46.73
CA ARG A 284 -22.28 -10.45 46.80
C ARG A 284 -23.65 -10.65 47.42
N ARG A 285 -24.04 -9.83 48.43
CA ARG A 285 -25.32 -9.98 49.15
C ARG A 285 -26.54 -9.57 48.33
N GLN A 286 -26.39 -8.65 47.35
CA GLN A 286 -27.52 -8.08 46.61
C GLN A 286 -27.47 -8.43 45.11
N ASN A 287 -26.49 -9.19 44.66
CA ASN A 287 -26.23 -9.49 43.27
C ASN A 287 -26.21 -8.24 42.32
N LYS A 288 -25.86 -7.07 42.93
CA LYS A 288 -25.75 -5.80 42.20
C LYS A 288 -24.31 -5.56 41.74
N GLU A 289 -24.17 -5.14 40.49
CA GLU A 289 -22.90 -4.74 39.90
C GLU A 289 -22.82 -3.23 39.87
N TYR A 290 -21.71 -2.68 40.32
CA TYR A 290 -21.39 -1.27 40.25
C TYR A 290 -20.16 -1.08 39.39
N LEU A 291 -20.21 -0.13 38.46
CA LEU A 291 -19.13 0.21 37.56
C LEU A 291 -18.48 1.52 37.98
N TYR A 292 -17.17 1.53 38.00
CA TYR A 292 -16.38 2.71 38.35
C TYR A 292 -15.28 2.97 37.33
N LEU A 293 -15.03 4.24 37.08
CA LEU A 293 -13.85 4.72 36.37
C LEU A 293 -12.74 5.03 37.37
N ARG A 294 -11.59 4.35 37.21
CA ARG A 294 -10.41 4.53 38.07
C ARG A 294 -9.18 4.84 37.23
N PRO A 295 -8.30 5.78 37.64
CA PRO A 295 -7.02 6.00 37.01
C PRO A 295 -6.16 4.73 37.07
N THR A 296 -5.51 4.38 35.93
CA THR A 296 -4.71 3.15 35.85
C THR A 296 -3.36 3.29 36.54
N SER A 297 -2.73 4.46 36.41
CA SER A 297 -1.36 4.74 36.90
C SER A 297 -1.29 6.11 37.57
N CYS A 298 -2.11 6.32 38.63
CA CYS A 298 -2.11 7.60 39.36
C CYS A 298 -0.85 7.75 40.20
N PRO A 299 -0.01 8.79 39.95
CA PRO A 299 1.19 9.07 40.72
C PRO A 299 0.90 9.80 42.04
N LYS A 300 -0.32 10.32 42.25
CA LYS A 300 -0.68 11.12 43.42
C LYS A 300 -0.86 10.27 44.69
N ASN A 301 -0.56 10.85 45.82
CA ASN A 301 -0.86 10.30 47.12
C ASN A 301 -1.59 11.37 47.96
N PRO A 302 -2.86 11.17 48.34
CA PRO A 302 -3.72 10.02 48.03
C PRO A 302 -4.09 9.92 46.56
N LYS A 303 -4.35 8.69 46.07
CA LYS A 303 -4.76 8.43 44.69
C LYS A 303 -6.08 9.13 44.36
N CYS A 304 -6.21 9.59 43.14
CA CYS A 304 -7.45 10.19 42.67
C CYS A 304 -8.65 9.23 42.83
N LYS A 305 -9.75 9.74 43.38
CA LYS A 305 -10.96 8.96 43.67
C LYS A 305 -11.61 8.37 42.42
N ALA A 306 -12.20 7.20 42.53
CA ALA A 306 -13.02 6.60 41.49
C ALA A 306 -14.33 7.38 41.30
N LEU A 307 -14.86 7.41 40.08
CA LEU A 307 -16.16 8.00 39.75
C LEU A 307 -17.12 6.92 39.26
N ALA A 308 -18.40 7.04 39.58
CA ALA A 308 -19.43 6.13 39.07
C ALA A 308 -19.50 6.22 37.55
N TYR A 309 -19.45 5.07 36.87
CA TYR A 309 -19.42 4.97 35.39
C TYR A 309 -20.66 5.61 34.76
N ASP A 310 -21.85 5.28 35.32
CA ASP A 310 -23.11 5.74 34.74
C ASP A 310 -23.24 7.28 34.86
N ALA A 311 -22.83 7.88 35.96
CA ALA A 311 -22.81 9.33 36.10
C ALA A 311 -21.87 10.03 35.11
N VAL A 312 -20.73 9.43 34.79
CA VAL A 312 -19.81 9.97 33.79
C VAL A 312 -20.38 9.77 32.37
N LEU A 313 -21.03 8.63 32.12
CA LEU A 313 -21.66 8.36 30.84
C LEU A 313 -22.80 9.35 30.55
N ASP A 314 -23.69 9.56 31.51
CA ASP A 314 -24.82 10.48 31.35
C ASP A 314 -24.36 11.92 31.09
N LYS A 315 -23.37 12.42 31.84
CA LYS A 315 -22.77 13.72 31.58
C LYS A 315 -22.07 13.80 30.23
N THR A 316 -21.42 12.69 29.79
CA THR A 316 -20.78 12.63 28.46
C THR A 316 -21.84 12.72 27.37
N ILE A 317 -22.93 11.96 27.47
CA ILE A 317 -24.04 12.00 26.52
C ILE A 317 -24.62 13.41 26.43
N ALA A 318 -24.98 14.01 27.56
CA ALA A 318 -25.54 15.36 27.61
C ALA A 318 -24.63 16.38 26.93
N LYS A 319 -23.33 16.30 27.20
CA LYS A 319 -22.35 17.23 26.64
C LYS A 319 -22.09 16.99 25.16
N VAL A 320 -22.05 15.73 24.72
CA VAL A 320 -21.96 15.39 23.26
C VAL A 320 -23.17 15.94 22.52
N CYS A 321 -24.38 15.74 23.03
CA CYS A 321 -25.59 16.26 22.40
C CYS A 321 -25.58 17.79 22.27
N GLN A 322 -24.92 18.49 23.18
CA GLN A 322 -24.82 19.95 23.14
C GLN A 322 -23.66 20.45 22.26
N GLU A 323 -22.46 19.91 22.43
CA GLU A 323 -21.23 20.44 21.81
C GLU A 323 -21.01 19.96 20.37
N LEU A 324 -21.41 18.70 20.06
CA LEU A 324 -21.15 18.12 18.74
C LEU A 324 -21.86 18.85 17.61
N PRO A 325 -23.15 19.20 17.69
CA PRO A 325 -23.81 19.98 16.63
C PRO A 325 -23.18 21.34 16.42
N GLN A 326 -22.75 22.01 17.50
CA GLN A 326 -22.11 23.32 17.42
C GLN A 326 -20.73 23.22 16.75
N ALA A 327 -19.93 22.22 17.11
CA ALA A 327 -18.61 21.99 16.50
C ALA A 327 -18.73 21.66 15.01
N VAL A 328 -19.73 20.83 14.65
CA VAL A 328 -19.96 20.47 13.23
C VAL A 328 -20.50 21.68 12.46
N ALA A 329 -21.39 22.49 13.03
CA ALA A 329 -21.86 23.72 12.37
C ALA A 329 -20.75 24.75 12.13
N GLY A 330 -19.72 24.76 12.99
CA GLY A 330 -18.53 25.60 12.82
C GLY A 330 -17.54 25.14 11.73
N MET A 331 -17.74 23.95 11.16
CA MET A 331 -16.89 23.44 10.08
C MET A 331 -17.20 24.11 8.74
N ASN A 332 -16.17 24.42 7.98
CA ASN A 332 -16.34 25.00 6.63
C ASN A 332 -16.64 23.87 5.61
N PHE A 333 -17.88 23.33 5.63
CA PHE A 333 -18.34 22.29 4.72
C PHE A 333 -18.23 22.67 3.23
N PRO A 334 -18.57 23.91 2.78
CA PRO A 334 -18.41 24.28 1.38
C PRO A 334 -17.00 24.09 0.83
N GLN A 335 -15.99 24.38 1.64
CA GLN A 335 -14.59 24.17 1.24
C GLN A 335 -14.21 22.69 1.16
N LEU A 336 -14.70 21.86 2.08
CA LEU A 336 -14.49 20.40 2.05
C LEU A 336 -15.20 19.76 0.86
N ASP A 337 -16.42 20.20 0.56
CA ASP A 337 -17.17 19.70 -0.58
C ASP A 337 -16.54 20.13 -1.91
N ALA A 338 -16.00 21.35 -2.00
CA ALA A 338 -15.25 21.81 -3.15
C ALA A 338 -13.98 20.94 -3.39
N ILE A 339 -13.25 20.59 -2.32
CA ILE A 339 -12.09 19.68 -2.42
C ILE A 339 -12.52 18.29 -2.89
N LYS A 340 -13.60 17.73 -2.33
CA LYS A 340 -14.11 16.42 -2.74
C LYS A 340 -14.56 16.40 -4.20
N ASN A 341 -15.29 17.41 -4.62
CA ASN A 341 -15.76 17.56 -6.00
C ASN A 341 -14.57 17.70 -6.95
N SER A 342 -13.59 18.53 -6.63
CA SER A 342 -12.36 18.68 -7.42
C SER A 342 -11.58 17.35 -7.57
N LEU A 343 -11.48 16.55 -6.50
CA LEU A 343 -10.86 15.22 -6.56
C LEU A 343 -11.71 14.24 -7.38
N GLY A 344 -13.04 14.29 -7.23
CA GLY A 344 -13.98 13.49 -8.02
C GLY A 344 -13.87 13.78 -9.51
N ASP A 345 -13.87 15.06 -9.88
CA ASP A 345 -13.70 15.51 -11.26
C ASP A 345 -12.35 15.12 -11.85
N ALA A 346 -11.28 15.17 -11.03
CA ALA A 346 -9.97 14.72 -11.45
C ALA A 346 -9.94 13.20 -11.72
N ILE A 347 -10.61 12.39 -10.89
CA ILE A 347 -10.75 10.94 -11.10
C ILE A 347 -11.58 10.68 -12.37
N ALA A 348 -12.71 11.36 -12.55
CA ALA A 348 -13.57 11.20 -13.73
C ALA A 348 -12.83 11.52 -15.03
N ARG A 349 -12.07 12.62 -15.08
CA ARG A 349 -11.23 12.97 -16.24
C ARG A 349 -10.20 11.88 -16.57
N GLN A 350 -9.54 11.31 -15.57
CA GLN A 350 -8.60 10.23 -15.79
C GLN A 350 -9.28 8.95 -16.29
N GLN A 351 -10.48 8.66 -15.80
CA GLN A 351 -11.28 7.53 -16.27
C GLN A 351 -11.74 7.72 -17.72
N GLU A 352 -12.12 8.93 -18.10
CA GLU A 352 -12.48 9.27 -19.47
C GLU A 352 -11.32 9.04 -20.44
N ILE A 353 -10.10 9.47 -20.09
CA ILE A 353 -8.90 9.20 -20.89
C ILE A 353 -8.69 7.70 -21.04
N LEU A 354 -8.89 6.89 -20.00
CA LEU A 354 -8.78 5.43 -20.09
C LEU A 354 -9.77 4.83 -21.09
N THR A 355 -11.00 5.37 -21.18
CA THR A 355 -12.00 4.87 -22.13
C THR A 355 -11.69 5.25 -23.57
N GLN A 356 -10.93 6.32 -23.80
CA GLN A 356 -10.51 6.77 -25.14
C GLN A 356 -9.29 6.04 -25.68
N LEU A 357 -8.43 5.48 -24.82
CA LEU A 357 -7.19 4.81 -25.24
C LEU A 357 -7.40 3.69 -26.27
N PRO A 358 -8.39 2.78 -26.16
CA PRO A 358 -8.62 1.73 -27.15
C PRO A 358 -8.91 2.28 -28.54
N ALA A 359 -9.74 3.32 -28.66
CA ALA A 359 -10.07 3.95 -29.91
C ALA A 359 -8.85 4.58 -30.61
N LEU A 360 -7.93 5.17 -29.82
CA LEU A 360 -6.67 5.73 -30.35
C LEU A 360 -5.71 4.63 -30.87
N VAL A 361 -5.79 3.44 -30.31
CA VAL A 361 -5.02 2.27 -30.80
C VAL A 361 -5.66 1.73 -32.10
N GLU A 362 -6.99 1.62 -32.15
CA GLU A 362 -7.71 1.15 -33.35
C GLU A 362 -7.51 2.08 -34.54
N THR A 363 -7.44 3.38 -34.32
CA THR A 363 -7.17 4.39 -35.36
C THR A 363 -5.70 4.49 -35.76
N GLY A 364 -4.79 3.76 -35.11
CA GLY A 364 -3.35 3.78 -35.38
C GLY A 364 -2.63 5.05 -34.91
N VAL A 365 -3.31 5.94 -34.16
CA VAL A 365 -2.71 7.17 -33.59
C VAL A 365 -1.75 6.85 -32.46
N LEU A 366 -2.03 5.77 -31.72
CA LEU A 366 -1.23 5.34 -30.57
C LEU A 366 -0.87 3.86 -30.73
N ASP A 367 0.40 3.53 -30.53
CA ASP A 367 0.81 2.12 -30.54
C ASP A 367 0.30 1.38 -29.29
N PRO A 368 0.02 0.06 -29.38
CA PRO A 368 -0.59 -0.70 -28.28
C PRO A 368 0.24 -0.70 -27.00
N GLU A 369 1.56 -0.62 -27.09
CA GLU A 369 2.44 -0.67 -25.93
C GLU A 369 2.48 0.66 -25.17
N THR A 370 2.57 1.76 -25.93
CA THR A 370 2.45 3.11 -25.37
C THR A 370 1.08 3.30 -24.72
N ALA A 371 0.01 2.76 -25.32
CA ALA A 371 -1.33 2.77 -24.74
C ALA A 371 -1.37 2.03 -23.39
N LYS A 372 -0.77 0.84 -23.30
CA LYS A 372 -0.67 0.07 -22.03
C LYS A 372 0.12 0.83 -20.96
N LEU A 373 1.25 1.40 -21.31
CA LEU A 373 2.06 2.19 -20.40
C LEU A 373 1.29 3.42 -19.88
N ARG A 374 0.55 4.09 -20.77
CA ARG A 374 -0.27 5.24 -20.42
C ARG A 374 -1.43 4.82 -19.53
N ALA A 375 -2.11 3.73 -19.82
CA ALA A 375 -3.17 3.16 -18.98
C ALA A 375 -2.64 2.81 -17.58
N TYR A 376 -1.49 2.15 -17.49
CA TYR A 376 -0.84 1.86 -16.21
C TYR A 376 -0.60 3.13 -15.37
N LYS A 377 -0.03 4.17 -15.99
CA LYS A 377 0.25 5.46 -15.33
C LYS A 377 -1.03 6.15 -14.85
N ILE A 378 -2.08 6.09 -15.64
CA ILE A 378 -3.39 6.65 -15.27
C ILE A 378 -4.01 5.87 -14.11
N HIS A 379 -3.97 4.53 -14.11
CA HIS A 379 -4.47 3.72 -13.00
C HIS A 379 -3.74 4.01 -11.67
N THR A 380 -2.43 4.23 -11.70
CA THR A 380 -1.68 4.63 -10.50
C THR A 380 -2.06 6.03 -10.03
N GLN A 381 -2.30 6.98 -10.93
CA GLN A 381 -2.79 8.32 -10.60
C GLN A 381 -4.18 8.28 -9.97
N ILE A 382 -5.12 7.52 -10.54
CA ILE A 382 -6.45 7.31 -9.97
C ILE A 382 -6.34 6.73 -8.56
N SER A 383 -5.49 5.72 -8.34
CA SER A 383 -5.27 5.14 -7.01
C SER A 383 -4.79 6.18 -6.00
N ALA A 384 -3.87 7.06 -6.38
CA ALA A 384 -3.37 8.14 -5.52
C ALA A 384 -4.46 9.17 -5.19
N LEU A 385 -5.32 9.54 -6.15
CA LEU A 385 -6.45 10.44 -5.93
C LEU A 385 -7.51 9.82 -5.03
N GLN A 386 -7.85 8.54 -5.23
CA GLN A 386 -8.76 7.78 -4.38
C GLN A 386 -8.24 7.68 -2.93
N ALA A 387 -6.94 7.46 -2.76
CA ALA A 387 -6.32 7.45 -1.43
C ALA A 387 -6.45 8.81 -0.72
N LYS A 388 -6.27 9.93 -1.44
CA LYS A 388 -6.50 11.28 -0.90
C LYS A 388 -7.95 11.48 -0.52
N LEU A 389 -8.90 11.10 -1.38
CA LEU A 389 -10.34 11.20 -1.12
C LEU A 389 -10.75 10.42 0.13
N ALA A 390 -10.19 9.21 0.33
CA ALA A 390 -10.44 8.36 1.50
C ALA A 390 -9.93 8.95 2.83
N THR A 391 -9.04 9.94 2.80
CA THR A 391 -8.60 10.64 4.02
C THR A 391 -9.56 11.71 4.50
N LEU A 392 -10.43 12.22 3.63
CA LEU A 392 -11.38 13.28 3.94
C LEU A 392 -12.54 12.78 4.83
N PRO A 393 -13.17 13.65 5.63
CA PRO A 393 -14.35 13.31 6.41
C PRO A 393 -15.50 12.79 5.52
N PRO A 394 -16.39 11.93 6.05
CA PRO A 394 -17.56 11.47 5.29
C PRO A 394 -18.48 12.62 4.90
N VAL A 395 -19.19 12.46 3.80
CA VAL A 395 -20.15 13.49 3.28
C VAL A 395 -21.29 13.74 4.26
N ASN A 396 -21.68 12.74 5.04
CA ASN A 396 -22.87 12.79 5.89
C ASN A 396 -22.58 13.20 7.35
N LEU A 397 -21.46 13.90 7.61
CA LEU A 397 -21.10 14.26 8.99
C LEU A 397 -22.18 15.15 9.65
N GLY A 398 -22.76 16.07 8.90
CA GLY A 398 -23.85 16.95 9.38
C GLY A 398 -25.11 16.20 9.77
N SER A 399 -25.60 15.29 8.91
CA SER A 399 -26.80 14.51 9.19
C SER A 399 -26.59 13.52 10.35
N VAL A 400 -25.41 12.91 10.44
CA VAL A 400 -25.05 12.05 11.57
C VAL A 400 -24.97 12.87 12.85
N ALA A 401 -24.36 14.05 12.84
CA ALA A 401 -24.29 14.93 14.01
C ALA A 401 -25.69 15.33 14.52
N GLN A 402 -26.65 15.58 13.63
CA GLN A 402 -28.04 15.83 14.01
C GLN A 402 -28.69 14.61 14.67
N ALA A 403 -28.51 13.41 14.12
CA ALA A 403 -29.05 12.18 14.70
C ALA A 403 -28.48 11.90 16.11
N VAL A 404 -27.19 12.07 16.30
CA VAL A 404 -26.52 11.84 17.59
C VAL A 404 -26.68 13.00 18.58
N SER A 405 -27.32 14.10 18.20
CA SER A 405 -27.66 15.20 19.13
C SER A 405 -28.85 14.88 20.04
N ILE A 406 -29.57 13.79 19.78
CA ILE A 406 -30.76 13.38 20.54
C ILE A 406 -30.30 12.44 21.66
N PRO A 407 -30.54 12.75 22.97
CA PRO A 407 -30.14 11.89 24.08
C PRO A 407 -30.69 10.46 24.00
N GLN A 408 -31.96 10.32 23.55
CA GLN A 408 -32.62 9.01 23.41
C GLN A 408 -31.85 8.07 22.47
N PHE A 409 -31.26 8.58 21.38
CA PHE A 409 -30.42 7.82 20.49
C PHE A 409 -29.32 7.07 21.25
N TRP A 410 -28.65 7.74 22.21
CA TRP A 410 -27.56 7.15 22.97
C TRP A 410 -28.03 6.09 23.98
N TYR A 411 -29.21 6.27 24.57
CA TYR A 411 -29.76 5.32 25.52
C TYR A 411 -30.29 4.05 24.86
N ASP A 412 -30.77 4.14 23.62
CA ASP A 412 -31.25 3.00 22.84
C ASP A 412 -30.10 2.11 22.32
N LEU A 413 -28.87 2.64 22.24
CA LEU A 413 -27.72 1.91 21.79
C LEU A 413 -27.16 0.95 22.85
N SER A 414 -26.71 -0.23 22.39
CA SER A 414 -25.87 -1.12 23.20
C SER A 414 -24.52 -0.47 23.55
N GLU A 415 -23.84 -0.95 24.57
CA GLU A 415 -22.50 -0.46 24.96
C GLU A 415 -21.47 -0.53 23.80
N SER A 416 -21.59 -1.53 22.91
CA SER A 416 -20.70 -1.69 21.77
C SER A 416 -20.98 -0.67 20.66
N GLU A 417 -22.24 -0.41 20.38
CA GLU A 417 -22.67 0.61 19.41
C GLU A 417 -22.38 2.01 19.92
N ARG A 418 -22.72 2.30 21.17
CA ARG A 418 -22.39 3.57 21.84
C ARG A 418 -20.89 3.84 21.80
N ARG A 419 -20.07 2.83 22.08
CA ARG A 419 -18.61 2.91 21.95
C ARG A 419 -18.16 3.27 20.54
N PHE A 420 -18.82 2.71 19.52
CA PHE A 420 -18.50 2.99 18.13
C PHE A 420 -18.71 4.48 17.83
N TYR A 421 -19.89 5.02 18.16
CA TYR A 421 -20.22 6.43 17.88
C TYR A 421 -19.39 7.39 18.75
N LEU A 422 -19.22 7.14 20.03
CA LEU A 422 -18.39 8.03 20.88
C LEU A 422 -16.98 8.17 20.33
N ARG A 423 -16.40 7.08 19.83
CA ARG A 423 -15.06 7.10 19.25
C ARG A 423 -14.99 7.70 17.85
N GLU A 424 -16.09 7.82 17.15
CA GLU A 424 -16.14 8.52 15.86
C GLU A 424 -15.94 10.01 16.04
N PHE A 425 -16.44 10.58 17.12
CA PHE A 425 -16.46 12.02 17.36
C PHE A 425 -15.47 12.50 18.40
N ILE A 426 -15.16 11.66 19.41
CA ILE A 426 -14.37 12.05 20.58
C ILE A 426 -12.94 11.52 20.48
N SER A 427 -11.98 12.42 20.60
CA SER A 427 -10.56 12.11 20.74
C SER A 427 -10.26 11.63 22.17
N ARG A 428 -10.69 12.41 23.17
CA ARG A 428 -10.57 12.10 24.59
C ARG A 428 -11.56 12.88 25.44
N ILE A 429 -11.81 12.39 26.65
CA ILE A 429 -12.65 13.02 27.68
C ILE A 429 -11.77 13.29 28.88
N GLU A 430 -11.63 14.53 29.29
CA GLU A 430 -10.86 14.92 30.46
C GLU A 430 -11.80 15.14 31.64
N LEU A 431 -11.56 14.44 32.75
CA LEU A 431 -12.30 14.59 33.99
C LEU A 431 -11.58 15.57 34.91
N ILE A 432 -12.18 16.74 35.10
CA ILE A 432 -11.67 17.81 35.97
C ILE A 432 -12.43 17.75 37.31
N ARG A 433 -11.70 17.59 38.40
CA ARG A 433 -12.28 17.56 39.77
C ARG A 433 -12.16 18.94 40.40
N GLN A 434 -13.28 19.43 40.92
CA GLN A 434 -13.38 20.63 41.74
C GLN A 434 -14.18 20.21 42.95
N GLU A 435 -13.48 19.73 44.01
CA GLU A 435 -14.16 19.20 45.20
C GLU A 435 -15.18 20.20 45.77
N PRO A 436 -16.40 19.77 46.06
CA PRO A 436 -16.98 18.41 46.01
C PRO A 436 -17.49 17.97 44.63
N GLN A 437 -17.46 18.82 43.62
CA GLN A 437 -18.01 18.59 42.27
C GLN A 437 -16.93 18.10 41.29
N TRP A 438 -17.35 17.60 40.16
CA TRP A 438 -16.53 17.27 39.04
C TRP A 438 -17.21 17.65 37.73
N SER A 439 -16.43 18.05 36.76
CA SER A 439 -16.87 18.37 35.38
C SER A 439 -16.09 17.50 34.40
N LEU A 440 -16.55 17.49 33.16
CA LEU A 440 -15.82 16.85 32.08
C LEU A 440 -15.66 17.81 30.91
N GLN A 441 -14.55 17.68 30.20
CA GLN A 441 -14.29 18.38 28.97
C GLN A 441 -14.17 17.34 27.86
N ILE A 442 -14.87 17.55 26.75
CA ILE A 442 -14.81 16.69 25.59
C ILE A 442 -13.88 17.33 24.56
N ILE A 443 -12.91 16.57 24.07
CA ILE A 443 -12.04 16.98 22.98
C ILE A 443 -12.47 16.17 21.76
N LEU A 444 -13.03 16.86 20.78
CA LEU A 444 -13.49 16.29 19.52
C LEU A 444 -12.30 15.96 18.61
N ILE A 445 -12.53 15.15 17.57
CA ILE A 445 -11.48 14.70 16.64
C ILE A 445 -11.20 15.76 15.55
N PHE A 446 -12.11 16.69 15.32
CA PHE A 446 -12.08 17.75 14.31
C PHE A 446 -12.08 19.13 14.94
#